data_3ac0cb767ef77d28168bf4dc38288475
#
_entry.id   3ac0cb767ef77d28168bf4dc38288475
#
_cell.length_a   1.000
_cell.length_b   1.000
_cell.length_c   1.000
_cell.angle_alpha   90.00
_cell.angle_beta   90.00
_cell.angle_gamma   90.00
#
_symmetry.space_group_name_H-M   'P 1'
#
loop_
_entity.id
_entity.type
_entity.pdbx_description
1 polymer ?
#
loop_
_entity_poly.entity_id
_entity_poly.type
_entity_poly.pdbx_seq_one_letter_code
_entity_poly.pdbx_strand_id
1 'polypeptide(L)'
;MKRIAIGVGENENIIQACHIFKEKHPDTDIKLIYSDNDLVNAVLDKNIDGVVRGSLPASNIMKELKERYPNLTRATYVNCNEFEFLLTPVGIDEGNTVEDKFKIVMNCVEFFEKVGKTPKIAVLAEGREDDFGRGKEVSNSIKESRKLTKLIKENCDVEVKNYYILIEKAINDKSNIIIAPNGRVGNIIFRSLVLLNSWPSYGAVTFGIDRTYIDTSRDQSIEGYVRSLILANELAKGE
;
A
#
# COMPACT_ATOMS: atom_id res chain seq x y z
N MET A 1 0.57 -7.00 -25.80
CA MET A 1 1.25 -7.93 -24.85
C MET A 1 1.79 -7.06 -23.71
N LYS A 2 1.29 -7.23 -22.48
CA LYS A 2 1.75 -6.43 -21.34
C LYS A 2 3.19 -6.80 -20.97
N ARG A 3 3.95 -5.82 -20.49
CA ARG A 3 5.32 -6.00 -20.00
C ARG A 3 5.43 -5.51 -18.56
N ILE A 4 5.75 -6.43 -17.64
CA ILE A 4 5.92 -6.17 -16.21
C ILE A 4 7.39 -6.35 -15.84
N ALA A 5 7.99 -5.35 -15.21
CA ALA A 5 9.33 -5.47 -14.62
C ALA A 5 9.23 -5.85 -13.14
N ILE A 6 10.15 -6.69 -12.66
CA ILE A 6 10.25 -7.03 -11.24
C ILE A 6 11.70 -7.04 -10.77
N GLY A 7 11.95 -6.42 -9.61
CA GLY A 7 13.27 -6.34 -9.00
C GLY A 7 13.65 -7.65 -8.28
N VAL A 8 14.84 -8.15 -8.56
CA VAL A 8 15.42 -9.36 -7.99
C VAL A 8 16.61 -8.99 -7.11
N GLY A 9 16.45 -9.11 -5.79
CA GLY A 9 17.51 -8.95 -4.80
C GLY A 9 17.89 -10.31 -4.20
N GLU A 10 18.14 -10.33 -2.88
CA GLU A 10 18.61 -11.55 -2.18
C GLU A 10 17.54 -12.65 -2.04
N ASN A 11 16.25 -12.31 -2.11
CA ASN A 11 15.18 -13.30 -1.95
C ASN A 11 14.86 -13.95 -3.31
N GLU A 12 15.31 -15.18 -3.51
CA GLU A 12 15.14 -15.96 -4.75
C GLU A 12 13.70 -16.45 -5.00
N ASN A 13 12.80 -16.33 -4.02
CA ASN A 13 11.37 -16.67 -4.19
C ASN A 13 10.75 -15.96 -5.40
N ILE A 14 11.32 -14.85 -5.83
CA ILE A 14 10.87 -14.08 -6.99
C ILE A 14 10.95 -14.90 -8.27
N ILE A 15 12.02 -15.65 -8.49
CA ILE A 15 12.20 -16.44 -9.72
C ILE A 15 11.10 -17.48 -9.84
N GLN A 16 10.83 -18.20 -8.73
CA GLN A 16 9.73 -19.17 -8.71
C GLN A 16 8.35 -18.50 -8.88
N ALA A 17 8.15 -17.34 -8.25
CA ALA A 17 6.92 -16.57 -8.40
C ALA A 17 6.68 -16.14 -9.85
N CYS A 18 7.73 -15.72 -10.57
CA CYS A 18 7.65 -15.38 -11.99
C CYS A 18 7.25 -16.57 -12.86
N HIS A 19 7.80 -17.77 -12.58
CA HIS A 19 7.40 -18.98 -13.28
C HIS A 19 5.92 -19.31 -13.08
N ILE A 20 5.45 -19.35 -11.83
CA ILE A 20 4.05 -19.61 -11.49
C ILE A 20 3.12 -18.56 -12.12
N PHE A 21 3.51 -17.30 -12.09
CA PHE A 21 2.73 -16.24 -12.73
C PHE A 21 2.64 -16.43 -14.24
N LYS A 22 3.76 -16.76 -14.89
CA LYS A 22 3.85 -16.93 -16.34
C LYS A 22 3.01 -18.10 -16.86
N GLU A 23 2.89 -19.19 -16.09
CA GLU A 23 2.00 -20.31 -16.40
C GLU A 23 0.53 -19.87 -16.51
N LYS A 24 0.10 -18.93 -15.68
CA LYS A 24 -1.28 -18.41 -15.65
C LYS A 24 -1.51 -17.24 -16.60
N HIS A 25 -0.46 -16.50 -16.92
CA HIS A 25 -0.48 -15.30 -17.76
C HIS A 25 0.56 -15.37 -18.88
N PRO A 26 0.43 -16.33 -19.84
CA PRO A 26 1.42 -16.56 -20.90
C PRO A 26 1.64 -15.34 -21.80
N ASP A 27 0.64 -14.48 -21.94
CA ASP A 27 0.68 -13.27 -22.77
C ASP A 27 1.31 -12.06 -22.10
N THR A 28 1.79 -12.17 -20.84
CA THR A 28 2.50 -11.10 -20.14
C THR A 28 4.00 -11.36 -20.19
N ASP A 29 4.79 -10.41 -20.67
CA ASP A 29 6.25 -10.46 -20.65
C ASP A 29 6.77 -10.03 -19.28
N ILE A 30 7.73 -10.77 -18.70
CA ILE A 30 8.35 -10.48 -17.41
C ILE A 30 9.82 -10.12 -17.62
N LYS A 31 10.19 -8.90 -17.21
CA LYS A 31 11.58 -8.41 -17.22
C LYS A 31 12.14 -8.44 -15.80
N LEU A 32 13.17 -9.27 -15.58
CA LEU A 32 13.89 -9.31 -14.30
C LEU A 32 14.90 -8.15 -14.23
N ILE A 33 14.92 -7.44 -13.10
CA ILE A 33 15.78 -6.27 -12.85
C ILE A 33 16.62 -6.55 -11.59
N TYR A 34 17.92 -6.34 -11.67
CA TYR A 34 18.88 -6.71 -10.61
C TYR A 34 19.54 -5.51 -9.91
N SER A 35 19.19 -4.28 -10.29
CA SER A 35 19.72 -3.07 -9.65
C SER A 35 18.63 -2.04 -9.34
N ASP A 36 18.87 -1.23 -8.31
CA ASP A 36 17.97 -0.13 -7.91
C ASP A 36 17.78 0.87 -9.05
N ASN A 37 18.86 1.28 -9.70
CA ASN A 37 18.83 2.26 -10.79
C ASN A 37 18.05 1.75 -12.01
N ASP A 38 18.24 0.48 -12.38
CA ASP A 38 17.49 -0.10 -13.51
C ASP A 38 16.00 -0.25 -13.17
N LEU A 39 15.65 -0.49 -11.91
CA LEU A 39 14.26 -0.54 -11.50
C LEU A 39 13.59 0.85 -11.58
N VAL A 40 14.28 1.90 -11.13
CA VAL A 40 13.81 3.29 -11.29
C VAL A 40 13.67 3.64 -12.77
N ASN A 41 14.64 3.26 -13.61
CA ASN A 41 14.57 3.46 -15.05
C ASN A 41 13.39 2.69 -15.69
N ALA A 42 13.07 1.48 -15.20
CA ALA A 42 11.91 0.72 -15.66
C ALA A 42 10.58 1.41 -15.34
N VAL A 43 10.49 2.14 -14.21
CA VAL A 43 9.30 2.96 -13.88
C VAL A 43 9.13 4.11 -14.88
N LEU A 44 10.22 4.62 -15.43
CA LEU A 44 10.22 5.75 -16.39
C LEU A 44 10.09 5.28 -17.86
N ASP A 45 10.34 3.99 -18.11
CA ASP A 45 10.30 3.41 -19.46
C ASP A 45 8.85 3.25 -19.95
N LYS A 46 8.51 3.94 -21.04
CA LYS A 46 7.16 3.88 -21.65
C LYS A 46 6.80 2.48 -22.19
N ASN A 47 7.78 1.63 -22.43
CA ASN A 47 7.57 0.26 -22.88
C ASN A 47 7.31 -0.74 -21.73
N ILE A 48 7.32 -0.29 -20.49
CA ILE A 48 6.98 -1.08 -19.31
C ILE A 48 5.62 -0.64 -18.79
N ASP A 49 4.66 -1.57 -18.70
CA ASP A 49 3.29 -1.28 -18.30
C ASP A 49 3.12 -1.27 -16.77
N GLY A 50 3.94 -2.06 -16.07
CA GLY A 50 3.92 -2.12 -14.61
C GLY A 50 5.25 -2.57 -14.03
N VAL A 51 5.52 -2.13 -12.80
CA VAL A 51 6.77 -2.46 -12.09
C VAL A 51 6.43 -2.98 -10.71
N VAL A 52 7.08 -4.06 -10.30
CA VAL A 52 7.06 -4.60 -8.94
C VAL A 52 8.44 -4.46 -8.34
N ARG A 53 8.56 -3.86 -7.13
CA ARG A 53 9.88 -3.69 -6.50
C ARG A 53 10.58 -5.03 -6.25
N GLY A 54 9.81 -6.06 -5.97
CA GLY A 54 10.35 -7.38 -5.66
C GLY A 54 11.13 -7.37 -4.34
N SER A 55 12.32 -7.97 -4.34
CA SER A 55 13.19 -8.05 -3.16
C SER A 55 14.34 -7.02 -3.14
N LEU A 56 14.40 -6.10 -4.09
CA LEU A 56 15.38 -5.00 -4.06
C LEU A 56 15.18 -4.11 -2.83
N PRO A 57 16.25 -3.48 -2.28
CA PRO A 57 16.17 -2.55 -1.17
C PRO A 57 15.26 -1.35 -1.49
N ALA A 58 14.39 -0.96 -0.53
CA ALA A 58 13.46 0.13 -0.77
C ALA A 58 14.08 1.53 -0.70
N SER A 59 15.13 1.72 0.10
CA SER A 59 15.60 3.05 0.53
C SER A 59 16.01 3.94 -0.64
N ASN A 60 16.90 3.48 -1.52
CA ASN A 60 17.38 4.26 -2.67
C ASN A 60 16.28 4.44 -3.71
N ILE A 61 15.57 3.35 -4.05
CA ILE A 61 14.47 3.37 -5.03
C ILE A 61 13.40 4.38 -4.61
N MET A 62 12.95 4.31 -3.36
CA MET A 62 11.91 5.21 -2.86
C MET A 62 12.38 6.66 -2.76
N LYS A 63 13.65 6.89 -2.42
CA LYS A 63 14.24 8.23 -2.41
C LYS A 63 14.18 8.84 -3.81
N GLU A 64 14.70 8.15 -4.81
CA GLU A 64 14.72 8.64 -6.20
C GLU A 64 13.31 8.83 -6.77
N LEU A 65 12.38 7.89 -6.47
CA LEU A 65 11.00 8.04 -6.92
C LEU A 65 10.31 9.24 -6.26
N LYS A 66 10.52 9.49 -4.96
CA LYS A 66 9.96 10.66 -4.26
C LYS A 66 10.52 11.99 -4.75
N GLU A 67 11.81 12.02 -5.15
CA GLU A 67 12.40 13.22 -5.79
C GLU A 67 11.74 13.56 -7.12
N ARG A 68 11.34 12.56 -7.90
CA ARG A 68 10.65 12.72 -9.20
C ARG A 68 9.15 12.92 -9.07
N TYR A 69 8.55 12.27 -8.08
CA TYR A 69 7.12 12.26 -7.80
C TYR A 69 6.84 12.73 -6.36
N PRO A 70 6.86 14.05 -6.08
CA PRO A 70 6.72 14.58 -4.72
C PRO A 70 5.40 14.23 -4.03
N ASN A 71 4.38 13.87 -4.82
CA ASN A 71 3.07 13.46 -4.32
C ASN A 71 2.91 11.93 -4.19
N LEU A 72 4.01 11.19 -4.33
CA LEU A 72 4.00 9.74 -4.22
C LEU A 72 3.56 9.29 -2.83
N THR A 73 2.55 8.44 -2.79
CA THR A 73 2.04 7.78 -1.56
C THR A 73 1.79 6.30 -1.84
N ARG A 74 1.64 5.50 -0.79
CA ARG A 74 1.45 4.06 -0.91
C ARG A 74 0.36 3.56 0.04
N ALA A 75 -0.37 2.53 -0.40
CA ALA A 75 -1.28 1.79 0.47
C ALA A 75 -1.17 0.29 0.19
N THR A 76 -0.98 -0.49 1.24
CA THR A 76 -0.84 -1.95 1.13
C THR A 76 -2.22 -2.58 0.95
N TYR A 77 -2.36 -3.36 -0.11
CA TYR A 77 -3.58 -4.11 -0.41
C TYR A 77 -3.53 -5.46 0.29
N VAL A 78 -4.47 -5.68 1.22
CA VAL A 78 -4.55 -6.86 2.09
C VAL A 78 -5.91 -7.52 1.90
N ASN A 79 -5.94 -8.86 1.90
CA ASN A 79 -7.16 -9.64 1.90
C ASN A 79 -7.32 -10.35 3.26
N CYS A 80 -8.53 -10.30 3.82
CA CYS A 80 -8.91 -10.99 5.03
C CYS A 80 -10.22 -11.74 4.79
N ASN A 81 -10.15 -13.05 4.52
CA ASN A 81 -11.35 -13.90 4.37
C ASN A 81 -12.39 -13.26 3.43
N GLU A 82 -12.02 -13.07 2.17
CA GLU A 82 -12.87 -12.47 1.12
C GLU A 82 -13.18 -10.98 1.29
N PHE A 83 -12.61 -10.34 2.30
CA PHE A 83 -12.68 -8.90 2.49
C PHE A 83 -11.32 -8.25 2.22
N GLU A 84 -11.29 -7.32 1.27
CA GLU A 84 -10.08 -6.62 0.85
C GLU A 84 -10.08 -5.18 1.36
N PHE A 85 -8.93 -4.74 1.85
CA PHE A 85 -8.75 -3.36 2.30
C PHE A 85 -7.36 -2.82 1.98
N LEU A 86 -7.25 -1.51 1.91
CA LEU A 86 -5.99 -0.77 1.88
C LEU A 86 -5.58 -0.41 3.29
N LEU A 87 -4.37 -0.80 3.70
CA LEU A 87 -3.72 -0.35 4.94
C LEU A 87 -2.67 0.70 4.61
N THR A 88 -2.77 1.87 5.23
CA THR A 88 -1.85 2.99 4.99
C THR A 88 -1.85 3.96 6.19
N PRO A 89 -0.81 4.78 6.40
CA PRO A 89 0.53 4.65 5.84
C PRO A 89 1.25 3.42 6.40
N VAL A 90 2.14 2.83 5.61
CA VAL A 90 3.00 1.69 6.04
C VAL A 90 4.49 1.97 5.85
N GLY A 91 4.85 3.00 5.09
CA GLY A 91 6.23 3.51 5.02
C GLY A 91 6.60 4.21 6.33
N ILE A 92 7.79 3.89 6.90
CA ILE A 92 8.22 4.39 8.22
C ILE A 92 8.22 5.92 8.30
N ASP A 93 8.49 6.59 7.19
CA ASP A 93 8.58 8.02 7.00
C ASP A 93 7.30 8.67 6.45
N GLU A 94 6.19 7.93 6.36
CA GLU A 94 4.93 8.39 5.76
C GLU A 94 3.85 8.71 6.80
N GLY A 95 2.96 9.64 6.44
CA GLY A 95 1.78 9.99 7.24
C GLY A 95 2.11 10.64 8.58
N ASN A 96 3.16 11.46 8.62
CA ASN A 96 3.61 12.12 9.85
C ASN A 96 2.71 13.30 10.27
N THR A 97 1.96 13.88 9.33
CA THR A 97 1.02 14.96 9.58
C THR A 97 -0.42 14.58 9.20
N VAL A 98 -1.39 15.32 9.68
CA VAL A 98 -2.80 15.13 9.29
C VAL A 98 -2.98 15.40 7.80
N GLU A 99 -2.30 16.40 7.29
CA GLU A 99 -2.30 16.81 5.89
C GLU A 99 -1.72 15.72 4.97
N ASP A 100 -0.63 15.07 5.38
CA ASP A 100 -0.07 13.93 4.65
C ASP A 100 -1.03 12.74 4.63
N LYS A 101 -1.61 12.40 5.80
CA LYS A 101 -2.63 11.35 5.90
C LYS A 101 -3.86 11.65 5.03
N PHE A 102 -4.29 12.91 4.98
CA PHE A 102 -5.41 13.32 4.13
C PHE A 102 -5.11 13.11 2.63
N LYS A 103 -3.92 13.49 2.15
CA LYS A 103 -3.51 13.22 0.76
C LYS A 103 -3.53 11.73 0.44
N ILE A 104 -3.03 10.88 1.35
CA ILE A 104 -3.06 9.43 1.18
C ILE A 104 -4.51 8.93 1.08
N VAL A 105 -5.40 9.43 1.95
CA VAL A 105 -6.83 9.09 1.92
C VAL A 105 -7.44 9.41 0.57
N MET A 106 -7.20 10.61 0.04
CA MET A 106 -7.74 11.02 -1.26
C MET A 106 -7.29 10.11 -2.39
N ASN A 107 -6.03 9.73 -2.40
CA ASN A 107 -5.51 8.77 -3.39
C ASN A 107 -6.16 7.39 -3.27
N CYS A 108 -6.43 6.92 -2.04
CA CYS A 108 -7.11 5.64 -1.81
C CYS A 108 -8.59 5.70 -2.25
N VAL A 109 -9.28 6.80 -2.00
CA VAL A 109 -10.66 7.04 -2.44
C VAL A 109 -10.73 6.99 -3.97
N GLU A 110 -9.90 7.80 -4.64
CA GLU A 110 -9.83 7.82 -6.11
C GLU A 110 -9.53 6.44 -6.70
N PHE A 111 -8.62 5.68 -6.06
CA PHE A 111 -8.31 4.33 -6.50
C PHE A 111 -9.52 3.40 -6.42
N PHE A 112 -10.24 3.39 -5.29
CA PHE A 112 -11.43 2.54 -5.16
C PHE A 112 -12.58 2.95 -6.08
N GLU A 113 -12.78 4.23 -6.29
CA GLU A 113 -13.77 4.72 -7.27
C GLU A 113 -13.43 4.26 -8.69
N LYS A 114 -12.14 4.34 -9.09
CA LYS A 114 -11.68 3.86 -10.41
C LYS A 114 -11.87 2.36 -10.63
N VAL A 115 -11.76 1.55 -9.56
CA VAL A 115 -12.00 0.10 -9.64
C VAL A 115 -13.46 -0.29 -9.31
N GLY A 116 -14.37 0.69 -9.21
CA GLY A 116 -15.80 0.47 -9.00
C GLY A 116 -16.17 0.01 -7.59
N LYS A 117 -15.33 0.29 -6.57
CA LYS A 117 -15.59 -0.03 -5.16
C LYS A 117 -15.98 1.24 -4.40
N THR A 118 -16.99 1.13 -3.53
CA THR A 118 -17.39 2.24 -2.65
C THR A 118 -16.40 2.38 -1.49
N PRO A 119 -15.73 3.55 -1.32
CA PRO A 119 -14.82 3.77 -0.22
C PRO A 119 -15.54 3.80 1.14
N LYS A 120 -14.97 3.13 2.14
CA LYS A 120 -15.38 3.17 3.54
C LYS A 120 -14.15 3.28 4.42
N ILE A 121 -13.99 4.42 5.10
CA ILE A 121 -12.74 4.82 5.73
C ILE A 121 -12.79 4.60 7.24
N ALA A 122 -11.78 3.90 7.76
CA ALA A 122 -11.48 3.80 9.18
C ALA A 122 -10.24 4.63 9.51
N VAL A 123 -10.36 5.57 10.44
CA VAL A 123 -9.22 6.31 10.98
C VAL A 123 -8.85 5.70 12.32
N LEU A 124 -7.55 5.35 12.49
CA LEU A 124 -7.04 4.79 13.73
C LEU A 124 -6.27 5.83 14.55
N ALA A 125 -6.09 5.52 15.84
CA ALA A 125 -5.29 6.25 16.81
C ALA A 125 -4.51 5.28 17.71
N GLU A 126 -3.53 5.78 18.47
CA GLU A 126 -2.67 4.97 19.34
C GLU A 126 -3.29 4.68 20.73
N GLY A 127 -4.57 4.95 20.90
CA GLY A 127 -5.33 4.68 22.13
C GLY A 127 -6.82 4.67 21.87
N ARG A 128 -7.60 4.27 22.85
CA ARG A 128 -9.07 4.40 22.87
C ARG A 128 -9.46 5.86 23.13
N GLU A 129 -10.71 6.19 22.89
CA GLU A 129 -11.24 7.53 23.21
C GLU A 129 -11.01 7.91 24.68
N ASP A 130 -11.23 6.95 25.59
CA ASP A 130 -11.09 7.11 27.04
C ASP A 130 -9.63 7.21 27.51
N ASP A 131 -8.66 6.87 26.65
CA ASP A 131 -7.23 7.00 26.96
C ASP A 131 -6.71 8.44 26.78
N PHE A 132 -7.59 9.34 26.34
CA PHE A 132 -7.24 10.77 26.25
C PHE A 132 -6.84 11.31 27.62
N GLY A 133 -5.63 11.88 27.69
CA GLY A 133 -5.06 12.38 28.95
C GLY A 133 -4.09 11.42 29.65
N ARG A 134 -4.01 10.14 29.26
CA ARG A 134 -3.08 9.15 29.85
C ARG A 134 -1.63 9.34 29.44
N GLY A 135 -1.36 10.09 28.39
CA GLY A 135 -0.03 10.44 27.91
C GLY A 135 -0.08 11.45 26.78
N LYS A 136 1.01 12.21 26.61
CA LYS A 136 1.08 13.25 25.58
C LYS A 136 0.95 12.69 24.16
N GLU A 137 1.65 11.60 23.89
CA GLU A 137 1.69 10.97 22.56
C GLU A 137 0.32 10.37 22.19
N VAL A 138 -0.28 9.61 23.10
CA VAL A 138 -1.63 9.03 22.93
C VAL A 138 -2.65 10.14 22.73
N SER A 139 -2.62 11.20 23.55
CA SER A 139 -3.54 12.31 23.43
C SER A 139 -3.38 13.06 22.11
N ASN A 140 -2.15 13.22 21.62
CA ASN A 140 -1.89 13.84 20.31
C ASN A 140 -2.43 12.97 19.17
N SER A 141 -2.16 11.66 19.20
CA SER A 141 -2.66 10.71 18.20
C SER A 141 -4.20 10.73 18.13
N ILE A 142 -4.89 10.76 19.28
CA ILE A 142 -6.35 10.90 19.37
C ILE A 142 -6.83 12.24 18.78
N LYS A 143 -6.16 13.36 19.07
CA LYS A 143 -6.49 14.67 18.48
C LYS A 143 -6.33 14.66 16.96
N GLU A 144 -5.24 14.09 16.46
CA GLU A 144 -4.97 14.00 15.02
C GLU A 144 -6.00 13.12 14.32
N SER A 145 -6.37 11.96 14.89
CA SER A 145 -7.39 11.10 14.31
C SER A 145 -8.76 11.78 14.22
N ARG A 146 -9.14 12.56 15.25
CA ARG A 146 -10.37 13.38 15.22
C ARG A 146 -10.29 14.47 14.16
N LYS A 147 -9.15 15.20 14.07
CA LYS A 147 -8.93 16.25 13.07
C LYS A 147 -9.01 15.65 11.65
N LEU A 148 -8.35 14.51 11.41
CA LEU A 148 -8.38 13.83 10.11
C LEU A 148 -9.79 13.37 9.75
N THR A 149 -10.51 12.74 10.68
CA THR A 149 -11.90 12.30 10.45
C THR A 149 -12.81 13.47 10.07
N LYS A 150 -12.66 14.62 10.77
CA LYS A 150 -13.40 15.84 10.44
C LYS A 150 -13.04 16.35 9.05
N LEU A 151 -11.75 16.44 8.74
CA LEU A 151 -11.25 16.94 7.45
C LEU A 151 -11.78 16.08 6.28
N ILE A 152 -11.82 14.75 6.44
CA ILE A 152 -12.38 13.85 5.43
C ILE A 152 -13.87 14.14 5.23
N LYS A 153 -14.67 14.24 6.31
CA LYS A 153 -16.10 14.52 6.24
C LYS A 153 -16.43 15.84 5.56
N GLU A 154 -15.58 16.83 5.71
CA GLU A 154 -15.79 18.18 5.13
C GLU A 154 -15.40 18.25 3.65
N ASN A 155 -14.60 17.31 3.15
CA ASN A 155 -14.05 17.37 1.79
C ASN A 155 -14.42 16.20 0.89
N CYS A 156 -15.03 15.13 1.43
CA CYS A 156 -15.39 13.92 0.67
C CYS A 156 -16.77 13.44 1.09
N ASP A 157 -17.57 13.06 0.09
CA ASP A 157 -18.86 12.39 0.32
C ASP A 157 -18.65 10.87 0.43
N VAL A 158 -17.95 10.44 1.50
CA VAL A 158 -17.61 9.04 1.76
C VAL A 158 -17.87 8.69 3.23
N GLU A 159 -18.21 7.43 3.49
CA GLU A 159 -18.35 6.95 4.86
C GLU A 159 -16.99 6.96 5.56
N VAL A 160 -16.87 7.74 6.63
CA VAL A 160 -15.66 7.79 7.47
C VAL A 160 -16.01 7.72 8.95
N LYS A 161 -15.30 6.87 9.69
CA LYS A 161 -15.44 6.70 11.13
C LYS A 161 -14.09 6.62 11.82
N ASN A 162 -13.99 7.23 13.00
CA ASN A 162 -12.84 7.09 13.88
C ASN A 162 -13.01 5.84 14.74
N TYR A 163 -12.11 4.90 14.59
CA TYR A 163 -12.10 3.64 15.35
C TYR A 163 -11.07 3.65 16.47
N TYR A 164 -10.28 4.72 16.58
CA TYR A 164 -9.21 4.81 17.56
C TYR A 164 -8.25 3.63 17.45
N ILE A 165 -7.91 2.93 18.53
CA ILE A 165 -7.03 1.75 18.47
C ILE A 165 -7.73 0.47 18.00
N LEU A 166 -9.04 0.48 17.82
CA LEU A 166 -9.89 -0.70 17.65
C LEU A 166 -9.94 -1.17 16.18
N ILE A 167 -8.79 -1.59 15.64
CA ILE A 167 -8.67 -2.06 14.25
C ILE A 167 -9.60 -3.24 13.96
N GLU A 168 -9.82 -4.13 14.94
CA GLU A 168 -10.71 -5.27 14.82
C GLU A 168 -12.16 -4.86 14.54
N LYS A 169 -12.61 -3.72 15.09
CA LYS A 169 -13.94 -3.18 14.80
C LYS A 169 -14.00 -2.59 13.40
N ALA A 170 -12.94 -1.90 12.96
CA ALA A 170 -12.86 -1.37 11.59
C ALA A 170 -12.99 -2.49 10.55
N ILE A 171 -12.31 -3.62 10.77
CA ILE A 171 -12.35 -4.78 9.88
C ILE A 171 -13.72 -5.46 9.93
N ASN A 172 -14.30 -5.66 11.12
CA ASN A 172 -15.64 -6.25 11.29
C ASN A 172 -16.73 -5.40 10.62
N ASP A 173 -16.61 -4.08 10.68
CA ASP A 173 -17.51 -3.12 10.02
C ASP A 173 -17.24 -3.00 8.50
N LYS A 174 -16.31 -3.80 7.95
CA LYS A 174 -15.94 -3.81 6.53
C LYS A 174 -15.43 -2.46 6.02
N SER A 175 -14.65 -1.72 6.83
CA SER A 175 -13.94 -0.54 6.37
C SER A 175 -12.81 -0.96 5.43
N ASN A 176 -12.85 -0.52 4.18
CA ASN A 176 -11.92 -0.96 3.13
C ASN A 176 -10.72 -0.02 2.91
N ILE A 177 -10.69 1.11 3.63
CA ILE A 177 -9.52 1.99 3.73
C ILE A 177 -9.20 2.18 5.21
N ILE A 178 -8.09 1.61 5.68
CA ILE A 178 -7.67 1.68 7.09
C ILE A 178 -6.47 2.59 7.22
N ILE A 179 -6.65 3.70 7.92
CA ILE A 179 -5.62 4.73 8.10
C ILE A 179 -4.97 4.55 9.46
N ALA A 180 -3.74 4.06 9.47
CA ALA A 180 -2.92 3.95 10.68
C ALA A 180 -2.51 5.34 11.22
N PRO A 181 -2.21 5.46 12.52
CA PRO A 181 -1.79 6.73 13.13
C PRO A 181 -0.56 7.35 12.46
N ASN A 182 0.37 6.51 12.04
CA ASN A 182 1.60 6.86 11.32
C ASN A 182 2.18 5.62 10.64
N GLY A 183 3.19 5.79 9.80
CA GLY A 183 3.79 4.70 9.03
C GLY A 183 4.49 3.63 9.89
N ARG A 184 5.00 3.97 11.08
CA ARG A 184 5.63 3.00 12.00
C ARG A 184 4.60 2.02 12.55
N VAL A 185 3.46 2.54 13.03
CA VAL A 185 2.35 1.71 13.52
C VAL A 185 1.75 0.89 12.37
N GLY A 186 1.52 1.50 11.21
CA GLY A 186 1.02 0.78 10.04
C GLY A 186 1.96 -0.33 9.58
N ASN A 187 3.28 -0.13 9.64
CA ASN A 187 4.26 -1.17 9.32
C ASN A 187 4.21 -2.35 10.31
N ILE A 188 4.05 -2.08 11.61
CA ILE A 188 3.88 -3.14 12.62
C ILE A 188 2.58 -3.90 12.38
N ILE A 189 1.47 -3.21 12.10
CA ILE A 189 0.19 -3.85 11.76
C ILE A 189 0.36 -4.75 10.52
N PHE A 190 0.96 -4.23 9.45
CA PHE A 190 1.26 -5.01 8.24
C PHE A 190 2.06 -6.28 8.56
N ARG A 191 3.16 -6.16 9.30
CA ARG A 191 4.00 -7.31 9.64
C ARG A 191 3.25 -8.34 10.49
N SER A 192 2.41 -7.89 11.41
CA SER A 192 1.59 -8.76 12.26
C SER A 192 0.54 -9.51 11.46
N LEU A 193 -0.16 -8.84 10.55
CA LEU A 193 -1.24 -9.46 9.77
C LEU A 193 -0.69 -10.32 8.63
N VAL A 194 0.30 -9.83 7.89
CA VAL A 194 0.77 -10.43 6.65
C VAL A 194 1.93 -11.39 6.88
N LEU A 195 3.00 -10.93 7.55
CA LEU A 195 4.21 -11.77 7.68
C LEU A 195 4.09 -12.79 8.80
N LEU A 196 3.39 -12.46 9.90
CA LEU A 196 3.21 -13.36 11.04
C LEU A 196 1.93 -14.21 10.90
N ASN A 197 0.80 -13.60 10.57
CA ASN A 197 -0.51 -14.26 10.52
C ASN A 197 -0.91 -14.72 9.11
N SER A 198 -0.03 -14.57 8.13
CA SER A 198 -0.19 -15.07 6.75
C SER A 198 -1.42 -14.56 5.99
N TRP A 199 -1.94 -13.38 6.35
CA TRP A 199 -3.00 -12.78 5.56
C TRP A 199 -2.48 -12.45 4.16
N PRO A 200 -3.21 -12.79 3.09
CA PRO A 200 -2.78 -12.49 1.74
C PRO A 200 -2.58 -10.99 1.53
N SER A 201 -1.41 -10.60 1.01
CA SER A 201 -1.13 -9.23 0.58
C SER A 201 -0.71 -9.22 -0.89
N TYR A 202 -1.13 -8.19 -1.60
CA TYR A 202 -0.80 -7.95 -3.01
C TYR A 202 0.35 -6.95 -3.17
N GLY A 203 0.95 -6.51 -2.07
CA GLY A 203 1.91 -5.41 -2.03
C GLY A 203 1.24 -4.06 -1.82
N ALA A 204 2.02 -2.99 -1.86
CA ALA A 204 1.51 -1.64 -1.72
C ALA A 204 1.35 -0.97 -3.10
N VAL A 205 0.12 -0.62 -3.44
CA VAL A 205 -0.18 0.21 -4.61
C VAL A 205 0.41 1.59 -4.38
N THR A 206 1.10 2.12 -5.37
CA THR A 206 1.71 3.45 -5.33
C THR A 206 0.87 4.43 -6.14
N PHE A 207 0.57 5.57 -5.54
CA PHE A 207 -0.19 6.66 -6.11
C PHE A 207 0.69 7.87 -6.39
N GLY A 208 0.21 8.80 -7.22
CA GLY A 208 0.96 10.01 -7.58
C GLY A 208 2.15 9.76 -8.50
N ILE A 209 2.09 8.68 -9.25
CA ILE A 209 3.10 8.22 -10.21
C ILE A 209 2.39 7.87 -11.54
N ASP A 210 3.07 8.04 -12.66
CA ASP A 210 2.48 7.88 -13.99
C ASP A 210 2.30 6.41 -14.42
N ARG A 211 2.93 5.49 -13.70
CA ARG A 211 2.95 4.06 -14.02
C ARG A 211 2.46 3.22 -12.85
N THR A 212 1.95 2.04 -13.14
CA THR A 212 1.67 1.04 -12.12
C THR A 212 2.97 0.63 -11.44
N TYR A 213 3.09 0.94 -10.16
CA TYR A 213 4.21 0.51 -9.32
C TYR A 213 3.68 -0.14 -8.04
N ILE A 214 4.09 -1.38 -7.81
CA ILE A 214 3.73 -2.14 -6.61
C ILE A 214 4.98 -2.29 -5.74
N ASP A 215 4.94 -1.66 -4.57
CA ASP A 215 5.97 -1.82 -3.56
C ASP A 215 5.72 -3.08 -2.73
N THR A 216 6.76 -3.89 -2.49
CA THR A 216 6.66 -5.20 -1.84
C THR A 216 7.62 -5.32 -0.66
N SER A 217 7.34 -6.19 0.29
CA SER A 217 8.33 -6.57 1.30
C SER A 217 9.44 -7.40 0.67
N ARG A 218 10.70 -7.23 1.12
CA ARG A 218 11.83 -8.10 0.75
C ARG A 218 11.66 -9.53 1.26
N ASP A 219 10.92 -9.69 2.35
CA ASP A 219 10.71 -10.95 3.06
C ASP A 219 9.43 -11.67 2.61
N GLN A 220 8.93 -11.35 1.41
CA GLN A 220 7.67 -11.90 0.93
C GLN A 220 7.81 -13.38 0.54
N SER A 221 6.71 -14.13 0.67
CA SER A 221 6.61 -15.51 0.17
C SER A 221 6.48 -15.55 -1.35
N ILE A 222 6.63 -16.73 -1.93
CA ILE A 222 6.39 -16.97 -3.38
C ILE A 222 4.99 -16.50 -3.75
N GLU A 223 3.96 -16.93 -3.01
CA GLU A 223 2.56 -16.57 -3.25
C GLU A 223 2.33 -15.06 -3.12
N GLY A 224 3.06 -14.40 -2.21
CA GLY A 224 3.01 -12.95 -2.04
C GLY A 224 3.52 -12.21 -3.27
N TYR A 225 4.66 -12.65 -3.86
CA TYR A 225 5.16 -12.09 -5.11
C TYR A 225 4.26 -12.41 -6.30
N VAL A 226 3.68 -13.62 -6.37
CA VAL A 226 2.69 -13.96 -7.41
C VAL A 226 1.50 -13.01 -7.35
N ARG A 227 0.93 -12.76 -6.15
CA ARG A 227 -0.17 -11.80 -5.99
C ARG A 227 0.22 -10.40 -6.42
N SER A 228 1.45 -9.95 -6.10
CA SER A 228 1.91 -8.63 -6.50
C SER A 228 2.07 -8.50 -8.02
N LEU A 229 2.52 -9.55 -8.70
CA LEU A 229 2.56 -9.61 -10.16
C LEU A 229 1.16 -9.60 -10.78
N ILE A 230 0.21 -10.34 -10.20
CA ILE A 230 -1.20 -10.33 -10.64
C ILE A 230 -1.77 -8.91 -10.52
N LEU A 231 -1.62 -8.26 -9.36
CA LEU A 231 -2.11 -6.91 -9.16
C LEU A 231 -1.45 -5.91 -10.13
N ALA A 232 -0.13 -6.00 -10.32
CA ALA A 232 0.57 -5.15 -11.29
C ALA A 232 0.02 -5.36 -12.71
N ASN A 233 -0.24 -6.60 -13.10
CA ASN A 233 -0.81 -6.94 -14.41
C ASN A 233 -2.25 -6.45 -14.60
N GLU A 234 -3.08 -6.51 -13.55
CA GLU A 234 -4.46 -6.02 -13.57
C GLU A 234 -4.52 -4.49 -13.67
N LEU A 235 -3.68 -3.80 -12.89
CA LEU A 235 -3.65 -2.33 -12.87
C LEU A 235 -2.90 -1.71 -14.05
N ALA A 236 -1.99 -2.46 -14.67
CA ALA A 236 -1.26 -2.00 -15.85
C ALA A 236 -2.24 -1.71 -17.00
N LYS A 237 -2.20 -0.49 -17.52
CA LYS A 237 -2.94 -0.12 -18.72
C LYS A 237 -2.23 -0.78 -19.91
N GLY A 238 -2.81 -1.84 -20.48
CA GLY A 238 -2.38 -2.34 -21.77
C GLY A 238 -2.72 -1.32 -22.85
N GLU A 239 -1.77 -1.04 -23.77
CA GLU A 239 -2.07 -0.37 -25.04
C GLU A 239 -2.88 -1.30 -25.94
#